data_e7d012a5ecdcd06acb70c119a6f204ad
#
_entry.id   e7d012a5ecdcd06acb70c119a6f204ad
#
_cell.length_a   1.000
_cell.length_b   1.000
_cell.length_c   1.000
_cell.angle_alpha   90.00
_cell.angle_beta   90.00
_cell.angle_gamma   90.00
#
_symmetry.space_group_name_H-M   'P 1'
#
loop_
_entity.id
_entity.type
_entity.pdbx_description
1 polymer ?
#
loop_
_entity_poly.entity_id
_entity_poly.type
_entity_poly.pdbx_seq_one_letter_code
_entity_poly.pdbx_strand_id
1 'polypeptide(L)'
;MKSNTSNEDLLIEVLANKYSKSILSLISKKECSASQVSEELGIPLATVYRKLHLLEETGMIRHVKTIINLAGNEEKYYRCAIHEATVHFHEGVISMELKKEENSDKIIKL
;
A
#
# COMPACT_ATOMS: atom_id res chain seq x y z
N MET A 1 -27.74 -2.15 1.52
CA MET A 1 -27.19 -2.28 1.06
C MET A 1 -26.26 -2.31 1.37
N LYS A 2 -25.67 -2.56 1.32
CA LYS A 2 -24.76 -2.65 1.46
C LYS A 2 -24.02 -2.24 0.91
N SER A 3 -23.44 -1.73 1.05
CA SER A 3 -22.68 -1.32 0.47
C SER A 3 -21.79 -2.00 0.11
N ASN A 4 -21.63 -2.21 -0.66
CA ASN A 4 -20.77 -2.90 -1.00
C ASN A 4 -19.93 -2.37 -1.93
N THR A 5 -18.99 -1.62 -1.54
CA THR A 5 -17.90 -1.20 -2.37
C THR A 5 -17.19 -2.45 -2.76
N SER A 6 -17.11 -2.71 -4.02
CA SER A 6 -16.37 -3.88 -4.45
C SER A 6 -14.91 -3.62 -4.18
N ASN A 7 -14.13 -4.68 -4.15
CA ASN A 7 -12.71 -4.55 -3.95
C ASN A 7 -12.07 -3.72 -5.06
N GLU A 8 -12.58 -3.86 -6.28
CA GLU A 8 -12.07 -3.07 -7.39
C GLU A 8 -12.33 -1.60 -7.22
N ASP A 9 -13.54 -1.25 -6.77
CA ASP A 9 -13.86 0.15 -6.54
C ASP A 9 -12.97 0.75 -5.47
N LEU A 10 -12.71 0.01 -4.43
CA LEU A 10 -11.86 0.48 -3.36
C LEU A 10 -10.43 0.67 -3.85
N LEU A 11 -9.94 -0.26 -4.66
CA LEU A 11 -8.58 -0.15 -5.20
C LEU A 11 -8.44 1.07 -6.10
N ILE A 12 -9.44 1.32 -6.93
CA ILE A 12 -9.40 2.48 -7.82
C ILE A 12 -9.40 3.75 -6.98
N GLU A 13 -10.26 3.80 -5.98
CA GLU A 13 -10.34 4.98 -5.12
C GLU A 13 -9.02 5.24 -4.43
N VAL A 14 -8.38 4.19 -3.93
CA VAL A 14 -7.09 4.32 -3.26
C VAL A 14 -6.03 4.85 -4.22
N LEU A 15 -5.99 4.29 -5.42
CA LEU A 15 -4.99 4.72 -6.39
C LEU A 15 -5.20 6.13 -6.88
N ALA A 16 -6.43 6.63 -6.82
CA ALA A 16 -6.72 7.99 -7.24
C ALA A 16 -6.33 9.01 -6.18
N ASN A 17 -6.10 8.57 -4.96
CA ASN A 17 -5.78 9.48 -3.87
C ASN A 17 -4.31 9.88 -3.93
N LYS A 18 -4.05 11.19 -3.86
CA LYS A 18 -2.67 11.65 -4.01
C LYS A 18 -1.75 11.20 -2.88
N TYR A 19 -2.28 11.11 -1.67
CA TYR A 19 -1.46 10.64 -0.56
C TYR A 19 -1.12 9.17 -0.74
N SER A 20 -2.08 8.36 -1.16
CA SER A 20 -1.84 6.95 -1.39
C SER A 20 -0.80 6.74 -2.47
N LYS A 21 -0.86 7.53 -3.53
CA LYS A 21 0.11 7.40 -4.60
C LYS A 21 1.51 7.74 -4.13
N SER A 22 1.63 8.82 -3.35
CA SER A 22 2.95 9.21 -2.83
C SER A 22 3.51 8.17 -1.89
N ILE A 23 2.65 7.62 -1.04
CA ILE A 23 3.09 6.60 -0.10
C ILE A 23 3.54 5.34 -0.84
N LEU A 24 2.75 4.90 -1.82
CA LEU A 24 3.13 3.73 -2.60
C LEU A 24 4.45 3.95 -3.32
N SER A 25 4.64 5.13 -3.87
CA SER A 25 5.87 5.43 -4.57
C SER A 25 7.07 5.34 -3.63
N LEU A 26 6.92 5.89 -2.43
CA LEU A 26 8.03 5.86 -1.47
C LEU A 26 8.31 4.44 -1.00
N ILE A 27 7.27 3.71 -0.65
CA ILE A 27 7.43 2.36 -0.10
C ILE A 27 7.91 1.38 -1.18
N SER A 28 7.67 1.68 -2.44
CA SER A 28 8.19 0.82 -3.50
C SER A 28 9.69 0.95 -3.63
N LYS A 29 10.26 2.03 -3.11
CA LYS A 29 11.70 2.23 -3.19
C LYS A 29 12.44 1.72 -1.96
N LYS A 30 11.78 1.73 -0.82
CA LYS A 30 12.41 1.27 0.41
C LYS A 30 11.35 0.96 1.45
N GLU A 31 11.67 0.08 2.36
CA GLU A 31 10.78 -0.22 3.48
C GLU A 31 10.67 1.01 4.36
N CYS A 32 9.48 1.33 4.81
CA CYS A 32 9.27 2.49 5.65
C CYS A 32 8.27 2.21 6.75
N SER A 33 8.48 2.85 7.89
CA SER A 33 7.49 2.87 8.95
C SER A 33 6.57 4.07 8.71
N ALA A 34 5.47 4.12 9.45
CA ALA A 34 4.55 5.25 9.34
C ALA A 34 5.24 6.56 9.67
N SER A 35 6.09 6.55 10.69
CA SER A 35 6.82 7.76 11.07
C SER A 35 7.72 8.24 9.96
N GLN A 36 8.41 7.32 9.30
CA GLN A 36 9.29 7.71 8.21
C GLN A 36 8.50 8.27 7.04
N VAL A 37 7.35 7.66 6.72
CA VAL A 37 6.51 8.15 5.65
C VAL A 37 6.04 9.58 5.97
N SER A 38 5.56 9.77 7.21
CA SER A 38 5.07 11.07 7.63
C SER A 38 6.17 12.12 7.50
N GLU A 39 7.37 11.78 7.95
CA GLU A 39 8.46 12.72 7.94
C GLU A 39 8.92 13.04 6.54
N GLU A 40 9.07 12.04 5.70
CA GLU A 40 9.59 12.28 4.36
C GLU A 40 8.60 12.95 3.43
N LEU A 41 7.32 12.64 3.58
CA LEU A 41 6.32 13.20 2.68
C LEU A 41 5.60 14.40 3.24
N GLY A 42 5.85 14.74 4.50
CA GLY A 42 5.17 15.88 5.10
C GLY A 42 3.69 15.66 5.28
N ILE A 43 3.26 14.43 5.49
CA ILE A 43 1.86 14.09 5.68
C ILE A 43 1.62 13.87 7.17
N PRO A 44 0.53 14.40 7.73
CA PRO A 44 0.26 14.18 9.16
C PRO A 44 0.23 12.70 9.49
N LEU A 45 0.82 12.32 10.61
CA LEU A 45 0.96 10.93 10.98
C LEU A 45 -0.37 10.19 11.03
N ALA A 46 -1.41 10.83 11.56
CA ALA A 46 -2.72 10.19 11.61
C ALA A 46 -3.23 9.85 10.22
N THR A 47 -2.97 10.73 9.26
CA THR A 47 -3.37 10.48 7.88
C THR A 47 -2.57 9.32 7.30
N VAL A 48 -1.28 9.27 7.61
CA VAL A 48 -0.43 8.18 7.14
C VAL A 48 -0.97 6.84 7.66
N TYR A 49 -1.29 6.77 8.95
CA TYR A 49 -1.81 5.52 9.51
C TYR A 49 -3.09 5.08 8.80
N ARG A 50 -3.99 6.03 8.55
CA ARG A 50 -5.23 5.68 7.86
C ARG A 50 -4.97 5.16 6.46
N LYS A 51 -4.04 5.80 5.74
CA LYS A 51 -3.73 5.38 4.38
C LYS A 51 -2.99 4.05 4.35
N LEU A 52 -2.07 3.85 5.28
CA LEU A 52 -1.36 2.57 5.34
C LEU A 52 -2.32 1.43 5.64
N HIS A 53 -3.27 1.66 6.57
CA HIS A 53 -4.25 0.64 6.89
C HIS A 53 -5.06 0.26 5.65
N LEU A 54 -5.50 1.26 4.91
CA LEU A 54 -6.29 1.03 3.71
C LEU A 54 -5.48 0.32 2.64
N LEU A 55 -4.24 0.73 2.45
CA LEU A 55 -3.38 0.10 1.46
C LEU A 55 -3.08 -1.35 1.82
N GLU A 56 -2.91 -1.62 3.11
CA GLU A 56 -2.66 -2.98 3.56
C GLU A 56 -3.91 -3.83 3.37
N GLU A 57 -5.06 -3.26 3.70
CA GLU A 57 -6.32 -3.98 3.57
C GLU A 57 -6.60 -4.38 2.14
N THR A 58 -6.21 -3.55 1.19
CA THR A 58 -6.43 -3.85 -0.22
C THR A 58 -5.32 -4.71 -0.82
N GLY A 59 -4.30 -5.04 -0.03
CA GLY A 59 -3.22 -5.89 -0.53
C GLY A 59 -2.16 -5.17 -1.32
N MET A 60 -2.17 -3.84 -1.32
CA MET A 60 -1.17 -3.09 -2.07
C MET A 60 0.15 -2.97 -1.35
N ILE A 61 0.13 -3.05 -0.03
CA ILE A 61 1.36 -3.07 0.75
C ILE A 61 1.25 -4.19 1.75
N ARG A 62 2.38 -4.58 2.32
CA ARG A 62 2.38 -5.59 3.36
C ARG A 62 3.36 -5.21 4.46
N HIS A 63 3.07 -5.67 5.64
CA HIS A 63 3.92 -5.49 6.80
C HIS A 63 5.05 -6.51 6.69
N VAL A 64 6.28 -6.05 6.82
CA VAL A 64 7.43 -6.93 6.63
C VAL A 64 8.23 -7.16 7.91
N LYS A 65 8.20 -6.21 8.84
CA LYS A 65 8.93 -6.40 10.10
C LYS A 65 8.46 -5.37 11.10
N THR A 66 8.72 -5.65 12.36
CA THR A 66 8.40 -4.73 13.45
C THR A 66 9.69 -4.52 14.24
N ILE A 67 9.99 -3.27 14.52
CA ILE A 67 11.18 -2.93 15.28
C ILE A 67 10.75 -2.18 16.53
N ILE A 68 11.36 -2.49 17.66
CA ILE A 68 11.11 -1.76 18.89
C ILE A 68 12.10 -0.60 18.92
N ASN A 69 11.59 0.63 18.94
CA ASN A 69 12.49 1.78 18.92
C ASN A 69 13.02 2.05 20.32
N LEU A 70 13.87 3.07 20.44
CA LEU A 70 14.54 3.37 21.69
C LEU A 70 13.58 3.75 22.80
N ALA A 71 12.42 4.26 22.45
CA ALA A 71 11.42 4.62 23.43
C ALA A 71 10.57 3.43 23.87
N GLY A 72 10.82 2.24 23.31
CA GLY A 72 10.07 1.06 23.65
C GLY A 72 8.81 0.87 22.85
N ASN A 73 8.58 1.68 21.84
CA ASN A 73 7.39 1.56 21.01
C ASN A 73 7.66 0.69 19.80
N GLU A 74 6.64 -0.03 19.38
CA GLU A 74 6.77 -0.85 18.19
C GLU A 74 6.56 -0.01 16.94
N GLU A 75 7.40 -0.22 15.96
CA GLU A 75 7.23 0.42 14.66
C GLU A 75 7.16 -0.65 13.60
N LYS A 76 6.07 -0.65 12.87
CA LYS A 76 5.88 -1.60 11.78
C LYS A 76 6.44 -1.00 10.50
N TYR A 77 7.12 -1.83 9.75
CA TYR A 77 7.70 -1.42 8.46
C TYR A 77 6.95 -2.10 7.34
N TYR A 78 6.72 -1.37 6.28
CA TYR A 78 5.90 -1.82 5.16
C TYR A 78 6.67 -1.74 3.86
N ARG A 79 6.27 -2.57 2.91
CA ARG A 79 6.81 -2.44 1.57
C ARG A 79 5.69 -2.69 0.59
N CYS A 80 5.89 -2.18 -0.63
CA CYS A 80 4.89 -2.33 -1.68
C CYS A 80 4.78 -3.77 -2.09
N ALA A 81 3.55 -4.24 -2.24
CA ALA A 81 3.30 -5.64 -2.61
C ALA A 81 2.76 -5.79 -4.02
N ILE A 82 2.60 -4.69 -4.75
CA ILE A 82 2.13 -4.78 -6.12
C ILE A 82 3.23 -4.33 -7.07
N HIS A 83 3.25 -4.97 -8.22
CA HIS A 83 4.20 -4.64 -9.26
C HIS A 83 3.55 -3.71 -10.28
N GLU A 84 2.29 -3.91 -10.54
CA GLU A 84 1.61 -3.15 -11.57
C GLU A 84 0.11 -3.18 -11.34
N ALA A 85 -0.56 -2.09 -11.66
CA ALA A 85 -2.01 -2.02 -11.58
C ALA A 85 -2.50 -1.41 -12.88
N THR A 86 -3.50 -2.02 -13.49
CA THR A 86 -4.06 -1.53 -14.74
C THR A 86 -5.56 -1.38 -14.58
N VAL A 87 -6.08 -0.23 -14.99
CA VAL A 87 -7.51 0.01 -14.94
C VAL A 87 -8.06 -0.15 -16.35
N HIS A 88 -9.10 -0.94 -16.48
CA HIS A 88 -9.74 -1.18 -17.76
C HIS A 88 -11.14 -0.57 -17.76
N PHE A 89 -11.52 0.01 -18.86
CA PHE A 89 -12.89 0.47 -19.06
C PHE A 89 -13.37 -0.16 -20.34
N HIS A 90 -14.42 -0.95 -20.28
CA HIS A 90 -14.91 -1.65 -21.44
C HIS A 90 -16.42 -1.74 -21.36
N GLU A 91 -17.09 -1.19 -22.34
CA GLU A 91 -18.56 -1.26 -22.45
C GLU A 91 -19.24 -0.80 -21.16
N GLY A 92 -18.77 0.31 -20.61
CA GLY A 92 -19.38 0.88 -19.42
C GLY A 92 -18.98 0.25 -18.12
N VAL A 93 -18.09 -0.72 -18.16
CA VAL A 93 -17.65 -1.41 -16.95
C VAL A 93 -16.20 -1.09 -16.68
N ILE A 94 -15.91 -0.71 -15.44
CA ILE A 94 -14.55 -0.43 -15.02
C ILE A 94 -14.07 -1.60 -14.19
N SER A 95 -12.88 -2.08 -14.48
CA SER A 95 -12.28 -3.15 -13.70
C SER A 95 -10.80 -2.85 -13.52
N MET A 96 -10.16 -3.58 -12.63
CA MET A 96 -8.76 -3.36 -12.35
C MET A 96 -8.06 -4.68 -12.24
N GLU A 97 -6.86 -4.73 -12.80
CA GLU A 97 -6.02 -5.90 -12.71
C GLU A 97 -4.80 -5.53 -11.90
N LEU A 98 -4.48 -6.33 -10.91
CA LEU A 98 -3.29 -6.11 -10.10
C LEU A 98 -2.31 -7.23 -10.35
N LYS A 99 -1.06 -6.87 -10.57
CA LYS A 99 -0.01 -7.87 -10.61
C LYS A 99 0.79 -7.72 -9.35
N LYS A 100 0.72 -8.72 -8.50
CA LYS A 100 1.42 -8.66 -7.24
C LYS A 100 2.87 -9.03 -7.44
N GLU A 101 3.67 -8.53 -6.54
CA GLU A 101 5.05 -8.87 -6.54
C GLU A 101 5.16 -10.34 -6.37
N GLU A 102 5.98 -10.99 -7.18
CA GLU A 102 6.12 -12.38 -7.07
C GLU A 102 6.88 -12.67 -5.87
N ASN A 103 6.62 -13.79 -5.32
CA ASN A 103 7.31 -14.19 -4.18
C ASN A 103 8.62 -14.62 -4.55
N SER A 104 9.42 -13.72 -4.69
CA SER A 104 10.65 -13.98 -5.26
C SER A 104 11.44 -14.86 -4.51
N ASP A 105 11.07 -14.97 -3.35
CA ASP A 105 11.81 -15.81 -2.65
C ASP A 105 11.85 -17.08 -3.25
N LYS A 106 10.91 -17.37 -3.88
CA LYS A 106 10.95 -18.55 -4.34
C LYS A 106 11.96 -18.71 -5.27
N ILE A 107 12.53 -17.88 -5.51
CA ILE A 107 13.32 -18.03 -6.45
C ILE A 107 14.54 -18.12 -6.21
N ILE A 108 14.87 -17.95 -5.60
CA ILE A 108 16.00 -17.90 -5.35
C ILE A 108 16.69 -18.89 -5.56
N LYS A 109 17.05 -19.25 -6.18
CA LYS A 109 17.64 -20.07 -6.40
C LYS A 109 18.73 -19.74 -6.69
N LEU A 110 19.34 -19.77 -6.43
CA LEU A 110 20.44 -19.36 -6.69
C LEU A 110 21.15 -20.13 -6.89
#